data_715880721b2cbba36ecef3f71dfba411
#
_entry.id   715880721b2cbba36ecef3f71dfba411
#
_cell.length_a   1.000
_cell.length_b   1.000
_cell.length_c   1.000
_cell.angle_alpha   90.00
_cell.angle_beta   90.00
_cell.angle_gamma   90.00
#
_symmetry.space_group_name_H-M   'P 1'
#
loop_
_entity.id
_entity.type
_entity.pdbx_description
1 polymer ?
#
loop_
_entity_poly.entity_id
_entity_poly.type
_entity_poly.pdbx_seq_one_letter_code
_entity_poly.pdbx_strand_id
1 'polypeptide(L)'
;LQRKVDIRSGAITGFEALARWVDAEGVMRMPGQFLPLASRLQLLDDIALQVVDDLTRNLPQLDAMFGTAIKYSINVSPAQAIDTDFMRRLTQRLPSGQAQRFIVELTEESLADTGLLEAHVLPMLRQAGVHVSIDDFGTGYSSLSKLASLTVDELKIDRSLVQTIQQLPRNQLILRAIESLGTALGLSIVAEGIETEQERDFLLANTAITMGQGFLFHKPQLIATLVGETPSMPSPAPD
;
A
#
# COMPACT_ATOMS: atom_id res chain seq x y z
N LEU A 1 8.99 3.98 4.48
CA LEU A 1 8.09 2.91 4.93
C LEU A 1 7.11 3.42 5.98
N GLN A 2 5.84 3.08 5.84
CA GLN A 2 4.82 3.31 6.86
C GLN A 2 4.34 1.96 7.40
N ARG A 3 4.21 1.85 8.72
CA ARG A 3 3.84 0.59 9.38
C ARG A 3 2.36 0.27 9.19
N LYS A 4 2.07 -0.99 8.82
CA LYS A 4 0.77 -1.64 9.01
C LYS A 4 0.85 -2.43 10.32
N VAL A 5 -0.17 -2.34 11.16
CA VAL A 5 -0.16 -2.95 12.50
C VAL A 5 -1.45 -3.72 12.77
N ASP A 6 -1.37 -4.70 13.64
CA ASP A 6 -2.54 -5.18 14.37
C ASP A 6 -2.96 -4.08 15.36
N ILE A 7 -4.18 -3.55 15.19
CA ILE A 7 -4.64 -2.36 15.93
C ILE A 7 -4.91 -2.64 17.42
N ARG A 8 -5.01 -3.91 17.81
CA ARG A 8 -5.22 -4.34 19.20
C ARG A 8 -3.90 -4.44 19.97
N SER A 9 -2.92 -5.11 19.36
CA SER A 9 -1.63 -5.38 20.02
C SER A 9 -0.56 -4.34 19.70
N GLY A 10 -0.73 -3.54 18.61
CA GLY A 10 0.30 -2.67 18.06
C GLY A 10 1.43 -3.41 17.35
N ALA A 11 1.33 -4.74 17.18
CA ALA A 11 2.34 -5.53 16.51
C ALA A 11 2.40 -5.17 15.01
N ILE A 12 3.62 -5.01 14.49
CA ILE A 12 3.83 -4.71 13.07
C ILE A 12 3.52 -5.95 12.24
N THR A 13 2.63 -5.82 11.27
CA THR A 13 2.23 -6.88 10.33
C THR A 13 2.80 -6.66 8.93
N GLY A 14 3.16 -5.43 8.61
CA GLY A 14 3.72 -5.07 7.31
C GLY A 14 4.16 -3.61 7.24
N PHE A 15 4.60 -3.25 6.05
CA PHE A 15 4.95 -1.87 5.70
C PHE A 15 4.39 -1.52 4.33
N GLU A 16 3.94 -0.29 4.18
CA GLU A 16 3.68 0.31 2.89
C GLU A 16 4.89 1.13 2.45
N ALA A 17 5.34 0.91 1.22
CA ALA A 17 6.43 1.65 0.60
C ALA A 17 5.89 2.91 -0.07
N LEU A 18 6.26 4.05 0.48
CA LEU A 18 5.81 5.36 0.02
C LEU A 18 7.00 6.11 -0.59
N ALA A 19 6.97 6.35 -1.89
CA ALA A 19 8.01 7.10 -2.59
C ALA A 19 8.27 8.45 -1.93
N ARG A 20 9.55 8.84 -1.85
CA ARG A 20 10.01 10.16 -1.41
C ARG A 20 11.07 10.63 -2.39
N TRP A 21 11.02 11.90 -2.72
CA TRP A 21 12.03 12.50 -3.58
C TRP A 21 12.82 13.54 -2.79
N VAL A 22 14.13 13.36 -2.74
CA VAL A 22 15.05 14.36 -2.20
C VAL A 22 15.59 15.14 -3.38
N ASP A 23 15.32 16.45 -3.44
CA ASP A 23 15.79 17.31 -4.53
C ASP A 23 17.28 17.66 -4.38
N ALA A 24 17.82 18.41 -5.35
CA ALA A 24 19.24 18.80 -5.37
C ALA A 24 19.65 19.66 -4.15
N GLU A 25 18.71 20.36 -3.56
CA GLU A 25 18.89 21.18 -2.35
C GLU A 25 18.76 20.35 -1.06
N GLY A 26 18.52 19.03 -1.15
CA GLY A 26 18.33 18.14 -0.02
C GLY A 26 16.95 18.23 0.62
N VAL A 27 15.98 18.87 -0.03
CA VAL A 27 14.61 19.00 0.49
C VAL A 27 13.79 17.77 0.11
N MET A 28 13.16 17.15 1.10
CA MET A 28 12.27 16.01 0.87
C MET A 28 10.93 16.46 0.31
N ARG A 29 10.58 15.97 -0.87
CA ARG A 29 9.31 16.18 -1.53
C ARG A 29 8.36 15.01 -1.30
N MET A 30 7.11 15.35 -0.98
CA MET A 30 6.05 14.36 -0.77
C MET A 30 5.46 13.90 -2.11
N PRO A 31 4.89 12.68 -2.20
CA PRO A 31 4.35 12.12 -3.45
C PRO A 31 3.42 13.07 -4.20
N GLY A 32 2.48 13.71 -3.51
CA GLY A 32 1.56 14.67 -4.13
C GLY A 32 2.22 15.88 -4.79
N GLN A 33 3.48 16.20 -4.44
CA GLN A 33 4.22 17.33 -5.01
C GLN A 33 4.94 16.96 -6.31
N PHE A 34 5.33 15.68 -6.51
CA PHE A 34 6.15 15.30 -7.66
C PHE A 34 5.50 14.26 -8.57
N LEU A 35 4.64 13.36 -8.06
CA LEU A 35 4.02 12.31 -8.89
C LEU A 35 3.19 12.86 -10.05
N PRO A 36 2.42 13.98 -9.93
CA PRO A 36 1.72 14.53 -11.09
C PRO A 36 2.65 14.98 -12.21
N LEU A 37 3.84 15.51 -11.87
CA LEU A 37 4.86 15.85 -12.85
C LEU A 37 5.53 14.60 -13.43
N ALA A 38 5.89 13.65 -12.56
CA ALA A 38 6.48 12.36 -12.96
C ALA A 38 5.57 11.60 -13.92
N SER A 39 4.25 11.62 -13.69
CA SER A 39 3.27 11.03 -14.60
C SER A 39 3.33 11.64 -15.99
N ARG A 40 3.32 12.98 -16.07
CA ARG A 40 3.42 13.68 -17.36
C ARG A 40 4.75 13.43 -18.11
N LEU A 41 5.81 13.19 -17.36
CA LEU A 41 7.13 12.86 -17.87
C LEU A 41 7.34 11.36 -18.10
N GLN A 42 6.32 10.53 -17.88
CA GLN A 42 6.37 9.06 -18.03
C GLN A 42 7.44 8.39 -17.15
N LEU A 43 7.70 8.93 -15.95
CA LEU A 43 8.69 8.45 -15.00
C LEU A 43 8.11 7.54 -13.90
N LEU A 44 6.80 7.27 -13.90
CA LEU A 44 6.17 6.49 -12.83
C LEU A 44 6.71 5.07 -12.76
N ASP A 45 7.01 4.46 -13.91
CA ASP A 45 7.60 3.13 -13.98
C ASP A 45 8.96 3.08 -13.27
N ASP A 46 9.84 4.02 -13.62
CA ASP A 46 11.18 4.08 -13.05
C ASP A 46 11.11 4.32 -11.53
N ILE A 47 10.20 5.19 -11.08
CA ILE A 47 10.00 5.45 -9.64
C ILE A 47 9.52 4.19 -8.92
N ALA A 48 8.50 3.50 -9.45
CA ALA A 48 7.98 2.29 -8.82
C ALA A 48 9.03 1.17 -8.77
N LEU A 49 9.76 0.96 -9.87
CA LEU A 49 10.83 -0.02 -9.94
C LEU A 49 12.00 0.33 -9.01
N GLN A 50 12.34 1.61 -8.84
CA GLN A 50 13.35 2.06 -7.89
C GLN A 50 12.91 1.77 -6.43
N VAL A 51 11.62 1.98 -6.10
CA VAL A 51 11.08 1.63 -4.78
C VAL A 51 11.22 0.13 -4.50
N VAL A 52 10.95 -0.71 -5.50
CA VAL A 52 11.13 -2.17 -5.38
C VAL A 52 12.60 -2.54 -5.18
N ASP A 53 13.50 -1.93 -5.95
CA ASP A 53 14.94 -2.17 -5.85
C ASP A 53 15.49 -1.74 -4.48
N ASP A 54 15.03 -0.59 -3.95
CA ASP A 54 15.42 -0.10 -2.62
C ASP A 54 14.90 -1.02 -1.50
N LEU A 55 13.66 -1.48 -1.58
CA LEU A 55 13.11 -2.46 -0.65
C LEU A 55 13.92 -3.76 -0.67
N THR A 56 14.13 -4.32 -1.86
CA THR A 56 14.83 -5.60 -2.04
C THR A 56 16.26 -5.54 -1.51
N ARG A 57 16.96 -4.43 -1.77
CA ARG A 57 18.32 -4.20 -1.27
C ARG A 57 18.40 -4.17 0.26
N ASN A 58 17.39 -3.62 0.92
CA ASN A 58 17.36 -3.45 2.37
C ASN A 58 16.64 -4.58 3.11
N LEU A 59 16.07 -5.57 2.41
CA LEU A 59 15.37 -6.69 3.05
C LEU A 59 16.18 -7.39 4.15
N PRO A 60 17.49 -7.69 3.99
CA PRO A 60 18.23 -8.35 5.06
C PRO A 60 18.27 -7.58 6.37
N GLN A 61 18.40 -6.24 6.32
CA GLN A 61 18.39 -5.39 7.52
C GLN A 61 16.97 -5.30 8.11
N LEU A 62 15.95 -5.15 7.24
CA LEU A 62 14.55 -5.13 7.67
C LEU A 62 14.15 -6.45 8.32
N ASP A 63 14.61 -7.58 7.79
CA ASP A 63 14.36 -8.91 8.35
C ASP A 63 15.03 -9.10 9.70
N ALA A 64 16.25 -8.60 9.88
CA ALA A 64 16.93 -8.63 11.16
C ALA A 64 16.21 -7.84 12.25
N MET A 65 15.51 -6.75 11.87
CA MET A 65 14.82 -5.87 12.81
C MET A 65 13.37 -6.29 13.08
N PHE A 66 12.65 -6.74 12.06
CA PHE A 66 11.20 -6.92 12.12
C PHE A 66 10.77 -8.38 11.86
N GLY A 67 11.70 -9.24 11.45
CA GLY A 67 11.44 -10.65 11.13
C GLY A 67 11.00 -10.87 9.68
N THR A 68 11.11 -12.12 9.24
CA THR A 68 10.87 -12.54 7.84
C THR A 68 9.38 -12.69 7.48
N ALA A 69 8.47 -12.57 8.46
CA ALA A 69 7.03 -12.66 8.24
C ALA A 69 6.40 -11.35 7.76
N ILE A 70 7.16 -10.26 7.78
CA ILE A 70 6.69 -8.91 7.41
C ILE A 70 6.39 -8.86 5.91
N LYS A 71 5.25 -8.25 5.57
CA LYS A 71 4.84 -7.98 4.19
C LYS A 71 5.13 -6.53 3.80
N TYR A 72 5.34 -6.30 2.50
CA TYR A 72 5.66 -4.99 1.95
C TYR A 72 4.70 -4.65 0.81
N SER A 73 3.98 -3.54 0.94
CA SER A 73 3.06 -3.05 -0.08
C SER A 73 3.72 -2.04 -0.99
N ILE A 74 3.43 -2.13 -2.27
CA ILE A 74 3.97 -1.29 -3.35
C ILE A 74 2.80 -0.70 -4.12
N ASN A 75 2.74 0.62 -4.16
CA ASN A 75 1.74 1.37 -4.90
C ASN A 75 2.01 1.33 -6.40
N VAL A 76 0.98 1.10 -7.21
CA VAL A 76 1.01 1.21 -8.67
C VAL A 76 -0.14 2.09 -9.16
N SER A 77 0.13 2.88 -10.20
CA SER A 77 -0.90 3.73 -10.81
C SER A 77 -1.89 2.91 -11.65
N PRO A 78 -3.10 3.45 -11.95
CA PRO A 78 -4.07 2.75 -12.81
C PRO A 78 -3.50 2.37 -14.19
N ALA A 79 -2.66 3.22 -14.79
CA ALA A 79 -2.02 2.91 -16.05
C ALA A 79 -1.03 1.74 -15.96
N GLN A 80 -0.26 1.69 -14.89
CA GLN A 80 0.67 0.59 -14.61
C GLN A 80 -0.07 -0.71 -14.28
N ALA A 81 -1.22 -0.62 -13.63
CA ALA A 81 -2.03 -1.78 -13.22
C ALA A 81 -2.48 -2.65 -14.42
N ILE A 82 -2.64 -2.07 -15.59
CA ILE A 82 -3.03 -2.78 -16.82
C ILE A 82 -1.86 -3.00 -17.80
N ASP A 83 -0.67 -2.50 -17.48
CA ASP A 83 0.55 -2.70 -18.28
C ASP A 83 1.24 -4.02 -17.88
N THR A 84 1.05 -5.05 -18.71
CA THR A 84 1.63 -6.38 -18.48
C THR A 84 3.15 -6.39 -18.55
N ASP A 85 3.77 -5.51 -19.34
CA ASP A 85 5.22 -5.42 -19.46
C ASP A 85 5.83 -4.74 -18.23
N PHE A 86 5.21 -3.70 -17.72
CA PHE A 86 5.58 -3.10 -16.46
C PHE A 86 5.46 -4.11 -15.31
N MET A 87 4.31 -4.77 -15.18
CA MET A 87 4.06 -5.75 -14.11
C MET A 87 5.05 -6.92 -14.16
N ARG A 88 5.43 -7.37 -15.36
CA ARG A 88 6.49 -8.39 -15.53
C ARG A 88 7.84 -7.87 -15.05
N ARG A 89 8.22 -6.63 -15.40
CA ARG A 89 9.47 -6.01 -14.91
C ARG A 89 9.47 -5.86 -13.40
N LEU A 90 8.34 -5.51 -12.79
CA LEU A 90 8.18 -5.40 -11.36
C LEU A 90 8.37 -6.76 -10.68
N THR A 91 7.64 -7.78 -11.11
CA THR A 91 7.72 -9.12 -10.50
C THR A 91 9.10 -9.77 -10.64
N GLN A 92 9.81 -9.51 -11.74
CA GLN A 92 11.18 -9.98 -11.95
C GLN A 92 12.23 -9.36 -11.00
N ARG A 93 11.92 -8.21 -10.39
CA ARG A 93 12.80 -7.56 -9.38
C ARG A 93 12.60 -8.11 -7.97
N LEU A 94 11.53 -8.84 -7.75
CA LEU A 94 11.27 -9.42 -6.43
C LEU A 94 12.23 -10.58 -6.15
N PRO A 95 12.70 -10.74 -4.90
CA PRO A 95 13.66 -11.79 -4.57
C PRO A 95 13.01 -13.17 -4.73
N SER A 96 13.76 -14.09 -5.34
CA SER A 96 13.31 -15.45 -5.58
C SER A 96 12.87 -16.14 -4.28
N GLY A 97 11.70 -16.78 -4.32
CA GLY A 97 11.12 -17.50 -3.19
C GLY A 97 10.56 -16.59 -2.07
N GLN A 98 10.49 -15.28 -2.28
CA GLN A 98 9.96 -14.34 -1.29
C GLN A 98 8.83 -13.42 -1.84
N ALA A 99 8.36 -13.65 -3.05
CA ALA A 99 7.34 -12.81 -3.70
C ALA A 99 6.04 -12.74 -2.89
N GLN A 100 5.70 -13.77 -2.11
CA GLN A 100 4.54 -13.81 -1.21
C GLN A 100 4.59 -12.77 -0.07
N ARG A 101 5.73 -12.13 0.12
CA ARG A 101 5.89 -11.01 1.07
C ARG A 101 5.54 -9.66 0.47
N PHE A 102 5.29 -9.61 -0.83
CA PHE A 102 4.97 -8.38 -1.53
C PHE A 102 3.50 -8.32 -1.88
N ILE A 103 2.94 -7.11 -1.75
CA ILE A 103 1.56 -6.78 -2.05
C ILE A 103 1.60 -5.64 -3.07
N VAL A 104 0.94 -5.81 -4.20
CA VAL A 104 0.72 -4.72 -5.16
C VAL A 104 -0.58 -4.03 -4.79
N GLU A 105 -0.53 -2.74 -4.51
CA GLU A 105 -1.69 -1.91 -4.18
C GLU A 105 -2.21 -1.23 -5.44
N LEU A 106 -3.48 -1.50 -5.76
CA LEU A 106 -4.22 -0.96 -6.88
C LEU A 106 -5.27 0.00 -6.33
N THR A 107 -5.32 1.22 -6.83
CA THR A 107 -6.38 2.15 -6.40
C THR A 107 -7.76 1.68 -6.88
N GLU A 108 -8.82 2.11 -6.22
CA GLU A 108 -10.20 1.86 -6.63
C GLU A 108 -10.45 2.26 -8.11
N GLU A 109 -9.79 3.31 -8.58
CA GLU A 109 -9.86 3.77 -9.98
C GLU A 109 -9.35 2.72 -10.98
N SER A 110 -8.37 1.91 -10.59
CA SER A 110 -7.84 0.81 -11.42
C SER A 110 -8.91 -0.23 -11.76
N LEU A 111 -10.01 -0.28 -11.01
CA LEU A 111 -11.15 -1.17 -11.26
C LEU A 111 -12.08 -0.66 -12.38
N ALA A 112 -11.81 0.51 -12.97
CA ALA A 112 -12.63 1.03 -14.07
C ALA A 112 -12.56 0.12 -15.30
N ASP A 113 -11.35 -0.43 -15.60
CA ASP A 113 -11.13 -1.39 -16.69
C ASP A 113 -10.57 -2.70 -16.13
N THR A 114 -11.47 -3.62 -15.77
CA THR A 114 -11.09 -4.91 -15.18
C THR A 114 -10.65 -5.95 -16.22
N GLY A 115 -10.94 -5.76 -17.51
CA GLY A 115 -10.73 -6.78 -18.53
C GLY A 115 -9.26 -7.22 -18.67
N LEU A 116 -8.32 -6.29 -18.82
CA LEU A 116 -6.89 -6.60 -18.90
C LEU A 116 -6.35 -7.05 -17.54
N LEU A 117 -6.83 -6.43 -16.45
CA LEU A 117 -6.44 -6.76 -15.09
C LEU A 117 -6.77 -8.23 -14.79
N GLU A 118 -8.02 -8.65 -15.00
CA GLU A 118 -8.49 -10.03 -14.76
C GLU A 118 -7.83 -11.05 -15.69
N ALA A 119 -7.72 -10.70 -16.99
CA ALA A 119 -7.26 -11.66 -17.98
C ALA A 119 -5.75 -11.93 -17.92
N HIS A 120 -4.95 -10.94 -17.53
CA HIS A 120 -3.50 -11.03 -17.66
C HIS A 120 -2.72 -10.68 -16.39
N VAL A 121 -3.04 -9.58 -15.73
CA VAL A 121 -2.21 -9.07 -14.62
C VAL A 121 -2.41 -9.87 -13.34
N LEU A 122 -3.65 -10.06 -12.89
CA LEU A 122 -3.92 -10.83 -11.66
C LEU A 122 -3.41 -12.28 -11.74
N PRO A 123 -3.62 -13.03 -12.86
CA PRO A 123 -3.02 -14.35 -13.01
C PRO A 123 -1.50 -14.35 -12.94
N MET A 124 -0.83 -13.36 -13.56
CA MET A 124 0.64 -13.21 -13.52
C MET A 124 1.14 -12.95 -12.10
N LEU A 125 0.54 -11.99 -11.38
CA LEU A 125 0.90 -11.68 -9.99
C LEU A 125 0.72 -12.90 -9.09
N ARG A 126 -0.41 -13.61 -9.24
CA ARG A 126 -0.70 -14.83 -8.50
C ARG A 126 0.30 -15.93 -8.79
N GLN A 127 0.67 -16.16 -10.07
CA GLN A 127 1.68 -17.13 -10.46
C GLN A 127 3.05 -16.79 -9.86
N ALA A 128 3.38 -15.51 -9.74
CA ALA A 128 4.59 -15.06 -9.06
C ALA A 128 4.51 -15.19 -7.52
N GLY A 129 3.31 -15.43 -6.96
CA GLY A 129 3.05 -15.47 -5.52
C GLY A 129 2.86 -14.10 -4.87
N VAL A 130 2.67 -13.03 -5.66
CA VAL A 130 2.44 -11.68 -5.18
C VAL A 130 0.99 -11.51 -4.78
N HIS A 131 0.73 -10.91 -3.63
CA HIS A 131 -0.60 -10.53 -3.18
C HIS A 131 -1.07 -9.23 -3.84
N VAL A 132 -2.38 -9.03 -3.87
CA VAL A 132 -3.01 -7.83 -4.42
C VAL A 132 -3.93 -7.20 -3.39
N SER A 133 -3.81 -5.90 -3.21
CA SER A 133 -4.67 -5.06 -2.36
C SER A 133 -5.39 -4.02 -3.20
N ILE A 134 -6.63 -3.72 -2.85
CA ILE A 134 -7.36 -2.57 -3.40
C ILE A 134 -7.25 -1.43 -2.40
N ASP A 135 -6.72 -0.31 -2.87
CA ASP A 135 -6.46 0.90 -2.07
C ASP A 135 -7.52 1.98 -2.26
N ASP A 136 -7.61 2.91 -1.30
CA ASP A 136 -8.54 4.05 -1.28
C ASP A 136 -10.03 3.65 -1.41
N PHE A 137 -10.40 2.45 -0.95
CA PHE A 137 -11.76 1.93 -1.14
C PHE A 137 -12.79 2.74 -0.34
N GLY A 138 -13.85 3.14 -1.05
CA GLY A 138 -14.97 3.91 -0.49
C GLY A 138 -14.97 5.39 -0.85
N THR A 139 -13.99 5.86 -1.65
CA THR A 139 -13.93 7.24 -2.16
C THR A 139 -14.54 7.40 -3.54
N GLY A 140 -14.65 6.31 -4.31
CA GLY A 140 -15.04 6.30 -5.70
C GLY A 140 -16.39 5.64 -5.99
N TYR A 141 -16.61 5.37 -7.26
CA TYR A 141 -17.82 4.73 -7.80
C TYR A 141 -17.55 3.25 -8.14
N SER A 142 -16.79 2.53 -7.31
CA SER A 142 -16.55 1.13 -7.60
C SER A 142 -17.83 0.33 -7.57
N SER A 143 -18.04 -0.41 -8.65
CA SER A 143 -19.10 -1.41 -8.67
C SER A 143 -18.68 -2.57 -7.77
N LEU A 144 -19.47 -2.84 -6.72
CA LEU A 144 -19.29 -4.03 -5.88
C LEU A 144 -19.19 -5.32 -6.70
N SER A 145 -19.87 -5.36 -7.87
CA SER A 145 -19.78 -6.48 -8.80
C SER A 145 -18.38 -6.65 -9.39
N LYS A 146 -17.68 -5.56 -9.67
CA LYS A 146 -16.29 -5.63 -10.16
C LYS A 146 -15.35 -6.16 -9.07
N LEU A 147 -15.45 -5.65 -7.85
CA LEU A 147 -14.66 -6.19 -6.74
C LEU A 147 -14.91 -7.68 -6.52
N ALA A 148 -16.18 -8.12 -6.61
CA ALA A 148 -16.55 -9.52 -6.43
C ALA A 148 -16.03 -10.45 -7.55
N SER A 149 -15.74 -9.93 -8.76
CA SER A 149 -15.14 -10.70 -9.84
C SER A 149 -13.64 -10.85 -9.72
N LEU A 150 -12.97 -9.91 -9.01
CA LEU A 150 -11.53 -9.89 -8.89
C LEU A 150 -11.03 -10.85 -7.80
N THR A 151 -9.91 -11.48 -8.10
CA THR A 151 -9.19 -12.29 -7.12
C THR A 151 -8.11 -11.44 -6.45
N VAL A 152 -8.49 -10.74 -5.37
CA VAL A 152 -7.62 -9.90 -4.56
C VAL A 152 -7.53 -10.44 -3.14
N ASP A 153 -6.56 -10.00 -2.36
CA ASP A 153 -6.27 -10.56 -1.02
C ASP A 153 -6.59 -9.58 0.11
N GLU A 154 -6.54 -8.28 -0.18
CA GLU A 154 -6.66 -7.22 0.83
C GLU A 154 -7.50 -6.06 0.31
N LEU A 155 -8.22 -5.40 1.20
CA LEU A 155 -8.99 -4.19 0.96
C LEU A 155 -8.59 -3.13 1.98
N LYS A 156 -8.12 -1.97 1.52
CA LYS A 156 -7.76 -0.83 2.37
C LYS A 156 -8.90 0.17 2.37
N ILE A 157 -9.41 0.48 3.54
CA ILE A 157 -10.50 1.45 3.71
C ILE A 157 -9.89 2.82 3.84
N ASP A 158 -10.27 3.72 2.92
CA ASP A 158 -9.74 5.09 2.89
C ASP A 158 -9.98 5.84 4.19
N ARG A 159 -9.02 6.67 4.54
CA ARG A 159 -9.02 7.50 5.75
C ARG A 159 -10.28 8.36 5.91
N SER A 160 -10.92 8.81 4.83
CA SER A 160 -12.12 9.63 4.90
C SER A 160 -13.32 8.93 5.55
N LEU A 161 -13.32 7.59 5.54
CA LEU A 161 -14.30 6.77 6.23
C LEU A 161 -13.91 6.48 7.69
N VAL A 162 -12.62 6.56 8.03
CA VAL A 162 -12.07 6.23 9.35
C VAL A 162 -11.95 7.45 10.24
N GLN A 163 -11.53 8.59 9.68
CA GLN A 163 -11.38 9.83 10.44
C GLN A 163 -12.68 10.23 11.13
N THR A 164 -12.59 10.48 12.42
CA THR A 164 -13.73 10.86 13.28
C THR A 164 -14.92 9.88 13.22
N ILE A 165 -14.67 8.61 12.91
CA ILE A 165 -15.69 7.56 12.71
C ILE A 165 -16.65 7.45 13.90
N GLN A 166 -16.17 7.67 15.13
CA GLN A 166 -16.99 7.64 16.35
C GLN A 166 -18.09 8.71 16.37
N GLN A 167 -17.98 9.74 15.54
CA GLN A 167 -18.94 10.88 15.46
C GLN A 167 -19.78 10.85 14.17
N LEU A 168 -19.53 9.92 13.24
CA LEU A 168 -20.13 9.93 11.90
C LEU A 168 -20.99 8.68 11.65
N PRO A 169 -22.28 8.66 12.06
CA PRO A 169 -23.15 7.49 11.92
C PRO A 169 -23.24 6.96 10.48
N ARG A 170 -23.19 7.85 9.48
CA ARG A 170 -23.19 7.44 8.07
C ARG A 170 -21.93 6.64 7.70
N ASN A 171 -20.75 7.10 8.13
CA ASN A 171 -19.50 6.39 7.87
C ASN A 171 -19.47 5.05 8.61
N GLN A 172 -20.05 4.97 9.81
CA GLN A 172 -20.18 3.71 10.56
C GLN A 172 -21.00 2.67 9.78
N LEU A 173 -22.09 3.07 9.13
CA LEU A 173 -22.90 2.17 8.31
C LEU A 173 -22.14 1.71 7.06
N ILE A 174 -21.43 2.64 6.38
CA ILE A 174 -20.62 2.33 5.21
C ILE A 174 -19.50 1.35 5.60
N LEU A 175 -18.78 1.64 6.69
CA LEU A 175 -17.70 0.79 7.19
C LEU A 175 -18.18 -0.65 7.44
N ARG A 176 -19.32 -0.83 8.11
CA ARG A 176 -19.91 -2.15 8.35
C ARG A 176 -20.30 -2.87 7.06
N ALA A 177 -20.80 -2.14 6.06
CA ALA A 177 -21.12 -2.72 4.75
C ALA A 177 -19.86 -3.21 4.03
N ILE A 178 -18.78 -2.42 4.06
CA ILE A 178 -17.47 -2.79 3.49
C ILE A 178 -16.89 -4.00 4.24
N GLU A 179 -16.94 -4.00 5.56
CA GLU A 179 -16.50 -5.13 6.39
C GLU A 179 -17.25 -6.41 6.05
N SER A 180 -18.58 -6.34 5.96
CA SER A 180 -19.41 -7.50 5.60
C SER A 180 -19.06 -8.02 4.21
N LEU A 181 -18.84 -7.13 3.25
CA LEU A 181 -18.43 -7.48 1.90
C LEU A 181 -17.04 -8.15 1.91
N GLY A 182 -16.05 -7.54 2.54
CA GLY A 182 -14.70 -8.08 2.62
C GLY A 182 -14.68 -9.46 3.28
N THR A 183 -15.45 -9.64 4.36
CA THR A 183 -15.61 -10.95 5.02
C THR A 183 -16.23 -11.97 4.07
N ALA A 184 -17.30 -11.61 3.34
CA ALA A 184 -17.96 -12.50 2.39
C ALA A 184 -17.05 -12.93 1.23
N LEU A 185 -16.11 -12.06 0.83
CA LEU A 185 -15.13 -12.31 -0.22
C LEU A 185 -13.83 -12.94 0.32
N GLY A 186 -13.69 -13.10 1.63
CA GLY A 186 -12.48 -13.66 2.27
C GLY A 186 -11.27 -12.72 2.23
N LEU A 187 -11.50 -11.39 2.15
CA LEU A 187 -10.45 -10.39 2.08
C LEU A 187 -9.96 -9.98 3.47
N SER A 188 -8.68 -9.72 3.60
CA SER A 188 -8.12 -8.96 4.71
C SER A 188 -8.55 -7.49 4.61
N ILE A 189 -8.92 -6.87 5.74
CA ILE A 189 -9.33 -5.45 5.74
C ILE A 189 -8.33 -4.65 6.56
N VAL A 190 -7.84 -3.55 5.97
CA VAL A 190 -6.95 -2.59 6.61
C VAL A 190 -7.66 -1.24 6.72
N ALA A 191 -7.78 -0.70 7.93
CA ALA A 191 -8.31 0.65 8.13
C ALA A 191 -7.17 1.67 8.05
N GLU A 192 -7.30 2.68 7.20
CA GLU A 192 -6.29 3.69 7.00
C GLU A 192 -6.57 5.00 7.73
N GLY A 193 -5.51 5.77 7.95
CA GLY A 193 -5.62 7.10 8.51
C GLY A 193 -6.10 7.13 9.96
N ILE A 194 -5.83 6.09 10.74
CA ILE A 194 -6.11 6.09 12.19
C ILE A 194 -5.14 7.08 12.85
N GLU A 195 -5.67 8.21 13.32
CA GLU A 195 -4.87 9.29 13.91
C GLU A 195 -5.10 9.45 15.41
N THR A 196 -6.22 8.93 15.94
CA THR A 196 -6.61 9.08 17.34
C THR A 196 -6.92 7.73 18.00
N GLU A 197 -6.77 7.69 19.34
CA GLU A 197 -7.18 6.53 20.12
C GLU A 197 -8.69 6.28 20.02
N GLN A 198 -9.48 7.33 19.93
CA GLN A 198 -10.94 7.23 19.80
C GLN A 198 -11.35 6.50 18.52
N GLU A 199 -10.66 6.74 17.40
CA GLU A 199 -10.90 6.02 16.14
C GLU A 199 -10.51 4.54 16.27
N ARG A 200 -9.31 4.26 16.81
CA ARG A 200 -8.87 2.89 17.10
C ARG A 200 -9.86 2.15 17.99
N ASP A 201 -10.26 2.76 19.10
CA ASP A 201 -11.12 2.12 20.11
C ASP A 201 -12.53 1.88 19.53
N PHE A 202 -13.02 2.79 18.67
CA PHE A 202 -14.26 2.57 17.94
C PHE A 202 -14.17 1.35 17.02
N LEU A 203 -13.09 1.23 16.23
CA LEU A 203 -12.89 0.08 15.34
C LEU A 203 -12.85 -1.23 16.14
N LEU A 204 -12.08 -1.27 17.22
CA LEU A 204 -11.95 -2.45 18.08
C LEU A 204 -13.25 -2.87 18.76
N ALA A 205 -14.11 -1.91 19.10
CA ALA A 205 -15.37 -2.19 19.81
C ALA A 205 -16.53 -2.54 18.87
N ASN A 206 -16.50 -2.07 17.61
CA ASN A 206 -17.66 -2.08 16.72
C ASN A 206 -17.46 -2.85 15.42
N THR A 207 -16.25 -3.35 15.15
CA THR A 207 -15.91 -4.08 13.92
C THR A 207 -15.00 -5.29 14.23
N ALA A 208 -14.85 -6.18 13.26
CA ALA A 208 -13.85 -7.26 13.30
C ALA A 208 -12.52 -6.86 12.60
N ILE A 209 -12.37 -5.61 12.20
CA ILE A 209 -11.14 -5.11 11.57
C ILE A 209 -10.00 -5.15 12.60
N THR A 210 -8.96 -5.88 12.27
CA THR A 210 -7.78 -6.05 13.16
C THR A 210 -6.54 -5.40 12.63
N MET A 211 -6.49 -5.03 11.35
CA MET A 211 -5.33 -4.38 10.76
C MET A 211 -5.61 -2.91 10.49
N GLY A 212 -4.60 -2.09 10.70
CA GLY A 212 -4.71 -0.66 10.46
C GLY A 212 -3.38 0.02 10.23
N GLN A 213 -3.49 1.25 9.72
CA GLN A 213 -2.38 2.13 9.42
C GLN A 213 -2.77 3.57 9.75
N GLY A 214 -1.85 4.35 10.28
CA GLY A 214 -2.11 5.75 10.59
C GLY A 214 -1.07 6.38 11.50
N PHE A 215 -1.18 7.70 11.68
CA PHE A 215 -0.21 8.47 12.46
C PHE A 215 -0.30 8.21 13.97
N LEU A 216 -1.40 7.64 14.43
CA LEU A 216 -1.48 7.14 15.81
C LEU A 216 -0.39 6.11 16.11
N PHE A 217 -0.12 5.21 15.17
CA PHE A 217 0.87 4.14 15.35
C PHE A 217 2.26 4.61 14.94
N HIS A 218 2.39 5.15 13.72
CA HIS A 218 3.68 5.66 13.23
C HIS A 218 3.53 6.51 11.96
N LYS A 219 4.34 7.57 11.88
CA LYS A 219 4.50 8.34 10.63
C LYS A 219 5.46 7.61 9.68
N PRO A 220 5.33 7.80 8.35
CA PRO A 220 6.28 7.26 7.38
C PRO A 220 7.71 7.66 7.70
N GLN A 221 8.65 6.71 7.61
CA GLN A 221 10.08 6.92 7.80
C GLN A 221 10.87 6.46 6.58
N LEU A 222 12.03 7.07 6.34
CA LEU A 222 12.97 6.58 5.34
C LEU A 222 13.51 5.20 5.77
N ILE A 223 13.79 4.33 4.80
CA ILE A 223 14.41 3.02 5.07
C ILE A 223 15.73 3.21 5.82
N ALA A 224 16.58 4.12 5.36
CA ALA A 224 17.85 4.42 6.00
C ALA A 224 17.72 4.81 7.48
N THR A 225 16.67 5.56 7.84
CA THR A 225 16.38 5.90 9.23
C THR A 225 15.93 4.67 10.03
N LEU A 226 15.11 3.81 9.41
CA LEU A 226 14.63 2.57 10.06
C LEU A 226 15.75 1.59 10.33
N VAL A 227 16.71 1.44 9.41
CA VAL A 227 17.84 0.50 9.56
C VAL A 227 19.05 1.12 10.28
N GLY A 228 18.92 2.36 10.79
CA GLY A 228 19.99 3.04 11.55
C GLY A 228 21.10 3.64 10.69
N GLU A 229 20.91 3.72 9.38
CA GLU A 229 21.85 4.42 8.49
C GLU A 229 21.51 5.91 8.43
N THR A 230 22.54 6.76 8.59
CA THR A 230 22.37 8.19 8.32
C THR A 230 22.17 8.36 6.81
N PRO A 231 21.12 9.06 6.32
CA PRO A 231 20.93 9.27 4.90
C PRO A 231 22.19 9.92 4.30
N SER A 232 22.87 9.22 3.39
CA SER A 232 23.96 9.80 2.63
C SER A 232 23.37 10.85 1.67
N MET A 233 23.79 12.10 1.82
CA MET A 233 23.46 13.15 0.83
C MET A 233 23.98 12.70 -0.54
N PRO A 234 23.19 12.86 -1.61
CA PRO A 234 23.67 12.57 -2.95
C PRO A 234 24.89 13.47 -3.23
N SER A 235 25.96 12.86 -3.74
CA SER A 235 27.15 13.60 -4.18
C SER A 235 26.72 14.59 -5.28
N PRO A 236 27.15 15.86 -5.26
CA PRO A 236 26.85 16.79 -6.33
C PRO A 236 27.32 16.19 -7.66
N ALA A 237 26.50 16.32 -8.69
CA ALA A 237 26.87 15.90 -10.04
C ALA A 237 28.18 16.60 -10.45
N PRO A 238 29.10 15.92 -11.11
CA PRO A 238 30.28 16.59 -11.67
C PRO A 238 29.82 17.63 -12.70
N ASP A 239 30.41 18.84 -12.63
CA ASP A 239 30.19 19.96 -13.55
C ASP A 239 30.48 19.59 -15.02
#